data_7fa761e6324198166630fda5150df34f
#
_entry.id   7fa761e6324198166630fda5150df34f
#
_cell.length_a   1.000
_cell.length_b   1.000
_cell.length_c   1.000
_cell.angle_alpha   90.00
_cell.angle_beta   90.00
_cell.angle_gamma   90.00
#
_symmetry.space_group_name_H-M   'P 1'
#
loop_
_entity.id
_entity.type
_entity.pdbx_description
1 polymer ?
#
loop_
_entity_poly.entity_id
_entity_poly.type
_entity_poly.pdbx_seq_one_letter_code
_entity_poly.pdbx_strand_id
1 'polypeptide(L)'
;MGSVQDPPAASTPTSTPQKFSTSLTDYSSAHAASSGPYADNLDVDALIVGAGFAGIFMLKSLRDRGLRTVIFEAGNDTGGTWRWNCYPGAAVDSEVPEYEFSWPEVYETWNWKSNYPTYQELREYFDHVDRVIGVKKDCAFNTVVVGAAFDTRSGKWSAAKRWIPPWPGLDKYRGIIHHSSFWPDSEIDVRDKRCAVIGTGASGVQITQAWGPIASSLKVFQRTPNLALPMRRRPLSTEEQIRSKRFYPELFRYRETSFAGFLYDWAEKNTFDDSAAEREDTYEKAWNEGGFHFWVSIYKDNLFNPEANKESYKFWCKKVRSRIGDPALREKLAPKKMPHYFGVKRPCLETNYYEQFNRETVGLVDIKENPISHFSERGIVLQDGTEHEVDVVAVATGFDVVTGVMTQLGLTSIEGTALEQEWAPGAQTYLGLTVSGYPNMFHIYGAHGPTLLSNGPTAVAVQGRWIADAIAKIEANGVKYINPKKEASEKWKKRVVELNDKTLFPSTTSTYMGGTIPGKAYEPVCYSGGLPTYAKEIREALDNWEEGFDVVRDAAKL
;
A
#
# COMPACT_ATOMS: atom_id res chain seq x y z
N MET A 1 -23.95 69.84 -4.20
CA MET A 1 -23.50 69.01 -5.34
C MET A 1 -22.21 68.32 -4.89
N GLY A 2 -22.29 67.12 -4.48
CA GLY A 2 -21.12 66.26 -4.07
C GLY A 2 -21.16 65.02 -4.92
N SER A 3 -20.13 64.81 -5.70
CA SER A 3 -19.95 63.67 -6.58
C SER A 3 -19.64 62.41 -5.78
N VAL A 4 -20.47 61.41 -5.96
CA VAL A 4 -20.22 60.03 -5.47
C VAL A 4 -19.19 59.39 -6.41
N GLN A 5 -18.05 58.98 -5.88
CA GLN A 5 -17.08 58.16 -6.60
C GLN A 5 -17.47 56.68 -6.44
N ASP A 6 -17.56 55.98 -7.56
CA ASP A 6 -17.72 54.51 -7.58
C ASP A 6 -16.49 53.79 -7.02
N PRO A 7 -16.67 52.65 -6.32
CA PRO A 7 -15.54 51.87 -5.82
C PRO A 7 -14.83 51.13 -6.99
N PRO A 8 -13.51 50.91 -6.89
CA PRO A 8 -12.76 50.22 -7.95
C PRO A 8 -13.19 48.77 -8.08
N ALA A 9 -13.32 48.31 -9.32
CA ALA A 9 -13.64 46.94 -9.66
C ALA A 9 -12.59 45.97 -9.09
N ALA A 10 -13.07 44.96 -8.38
CA ALA A 10 -12.24 43.89 -7.87
C ALA A 10 -11.58 43.11 -9.02
N SER A 11 -10.26 43.12 -9.05
CA SER A 11 -9.46 42.29 -9.96
C SER A 11 -9.63 40.82 -9.60
N THR A 12 -10.24 40.06 -10.49
CA THR A 12 -10.28 38.58 -10.44
C THR A 12 -8.84 38.03 -10.49
N PRO A 13 -8.43 37.21 -9.56
CA PRO A 13 -7.12 36.55 -9.69
C PRO A 13 -7.18 35.54 -10.84
N THR A 14 -6.45 35.80 -11.91
CA THR A 14 -6.17 34.82 -12.96
C THR A 14 -5.28 33.73 -12.39
N SER A 15 -5.88 32.68 -11.87
CA SER A 15 -5.16 31.47 -11.52
C SER A 15 -4.66 30.81 -12.81
N THR A 16 -3.36 30.87 -13.03
CA THR A 16 -2.69 30.10 -14.07
C THR A 16 -2.97 28.61 -13.82
N PRO A 17 -3.45 27.81 -14.80
CA PRO A 17 -3.71 26.39 -14.60
C PRO A 17 -2.41 25.69 -14.17
N GLN A 18 -2.42 25.03 -13.03
CA GLN A 18 -1.32 24.14 -12.64
C GLN A 18 -1.24 23.00 -13.65
N LYS A 19 -0.20 23.00 -14.48
CA LYS A 19 0.04 21.94 -15.46
C LYS A 19 0.35 20.63 -14.75
N PHE A 20 -0.27 19.54 -15.20
CA PHE A 20 0.07 18.20 -14.79
C PHE A 20 1.53 17.89 -15.18
N SER A 21 2.40 17.63 -14.20
CA SER A 21 3.78 17.23 -14.46
C SER A 21 3.83 15.73 -14.74
N THR A 22 4.16 15.39 -15.98
CA THR A 22 4.30 14.00 -16.45
C THR A 22 5.75 13.50 -16.44
N SER A 23 6.72 14.36 -16.10
CA SER A 23 8.14 14.03 -16.15
C SER A 23 8.85 14.15 -14.80
N LEU A 24 9.81 13.27 -14.59
CA LEU A 24 10.72 13.29 -13.43
C LEU A 24 11.66 14.50 -13.42
N THR A 25 11.90 15.10 -14.59
CA THR A 25 12.71 16.32 -14.71
C THR A 25 12.11 17.48 -13.92
N ASP A 26 10.77 17.56 -13.79
CA ASP A 26 10.13 18.62 -13.03
C ASP A 26 10.30 18.45 -11.51
N TYR A 27 10.42 17.20 -11.03
CA TYR A 27 10.69 16.93 -9.60
C TYR A 27 12.15 17.24 -9.25
N SER A 28 13.09 16.92 -10.15
CA SER A 28 14.52 17.22 -9.97
C SER A 28 14.84 18.71 -10.05
N SER A 29 14.15 19.46 -10.92
CA SER A 29 14.38 20.91 -11.09
C SER A 29 13.78 21.74 -9.95
N ALA A 30 12.68 21.31 -9.35
CA ALA A 30 12.06 22.02 -8.22
C ALA A 30 12.79 21.81 -6.87
N HIS A 31 13.63 20.77 -6.77
CA HIS A 31 14.29 20.37 -5.52
C HIS A 31 15.80 20.22 -5.62
N ALA A 32 16.41 20.69 -6.70
CA ALA A 32 17.85 20.58 -6.97
C ALA A 32 18.77 21.48 -6.11
N ALA A 33 18.27 22.08 -5.03
CA ALA A 33 19.04 23.03 -4.24
C ALA A 33 18.80 22.92 -2.73
N SER A 34 18.95 21.73 -2.15
CA SER A 34 19.28 21.65 -0.72
C SER A 34 20.37 20.61 -0.53
N SER A 35 21.61 21.07 -0.36
CA SER A 35 22.66 20.30 0.29
C SER A 35 22.15 19.97 1.70
N GLY A 36 21.53 18.80 1.87
CA GLY A 36 21.22 18.26 3.19
C GLY A 36 22.50 18.11 4.01
N PRO A 37 22.41 17.85 5.33
CA PRO A 37 23.57 17.79 6.24
C PRO A 37 24.57 16.67 5.90
N TYR A 38 24.35 15.91 4.84
CA TYR A 38 25.19 14.80 4.39
C TYR A 38 25.77 15.12 3.01
N ALA A 39 26.88 15.89 3.00
CA ALA A 39 27.69 16.13 1.81
C ALA A 39 28.47 14.85 1.40
N ASP A 40 29.04 14.87 0.20
CA ASP A 40 29.78 13.78 -0.46
C ASP A 40 30.58 12.85 0.48
N ASN A 41 30.38 11.53 0.32
CA ASN A 41 31.00 10.45 1.11
C ASN A 41 30.41 10.17 2.52
N LEU A 42 29.11 9.89 2.58
CA LEU A 42 28.50 9.36 3.79
C LEU A 42 29.03 7.96 4.11
N ASP A 43 29.74 7.80 5.22
CA ASP A 43 30.20 6.51 5.73
C ASP A 43 29.34 6.07 6.92
N VAL A 44 28.42 5.15 6.69
CA VAL A 44 27.48 4.62 7.67
C VAL A 44 27.48 3.10 7.66
N ASP A 45 27.07 2.50 8.78
CA ASP A 45 26.98 1.04 8.89
C ASP A 45 25.75 0.51 8.16
N ALA A 46 24.65 1.30 8.11
CA ALA A 46 23.44 0.97 7.36
C ALA A 46 22.80 2.20 6.72
N LEU A 47 22.41 2.07 5.45
CA LEU A 47 21.58 3.02 4.72
C LEU A 47 20.19 2.44 4.53
N ILE A 48 19.16 3.20 4.91
CA ILE A 48 17.76 2.86 4.73
C ILE A 48 17.14 3.76 3.66
N VAL A 49 16.31 3.21 2.79
CA VAL A 49 15.58 3.97 1.76
C VAL A 49 14.10 4.01 2.11
N GLY A 50 13.61 5.22 2.41
CA GLY A 50 12.22 5.53 2.75
C GLY A 50 11.94 5.64 4.24
N ALA A 51 11.28 6.74 4.66
CA ALA A 51 10.91 7.06 6.04
C ALA A 51 9.45 6.71 6.38
N GLY A 52 8.96 5.57 5.89
CA GLY A 52 7.68 4.96 6.28
C GLY A 52 7.82 4.02 7.48
N PHE A 53 6.75 3.25 7.80
CA PHE A 53 6.77 2.28 8.91
C PHE A 53 8.00 1.37 8.89
N ALA A 54 8.35 0.79 7.74
CA ALA A 54 9.47 -0.13 7.61
C ALA A 54 10.82 0.54 7.90
N GLY A 55 11.07 1.71 7.28
CA GLY A 55 12.34 2.42 7.48
C GLY A 55 12.53 2.93 8.89
N ILE A 56 11.48 3.44 9.52
CA ILE A 56 11.52 3.90 10.92
C ILE A 56 11.73 2.70 11.88
N PHE A 57 11.08 1.57 11.60
CA PHE A 57 11.29 0.34 12.37
C PHE A 57 12.76 -0.11 12.29
N MET A 58 13.34 -0.12 11.10
CA MET A 58 14.74 -0.50 10.90
C MET A 58 15.71 0.52 11.53
N LEU A 59 15.45 1.82 11.37
CA LEU A 59 16.28 2.87 12.01
C LEU A 59 16.40 2.63 13.51
N LYS A 60 15.26 2.48 14.21
CA LYS A 60 15.27 2.20 15.65
C LYS A 60 15.99 0.90 15.97
N SER A 61 15.65 -0.18 15.27
CA SER A 61 16.22 -1.52 15.52
C SER A 61 17.73 -1.56 15.35
N LEU A 62 18.29 -0.83 14.40
CA LEU A 62 19.74 -0.79 14.16
C LEU A 62 20.46 0.21 15.09
N ARG A 63 19.86 1.36 15.37
CA ARG A 63 20.38 2.31 16.36
C ARG A 63 20.45 1.71 17.77
N ASP A 64 19.44 0.96 18.19
CA ASP A 64 19.41 0.26 19.48
C ASP A 64 20.52 -0.79 19.59
N ARG A 65 21.12 -1.22 18.47
CA ARG A 65 22.31 -2.08 18.39
C ARG A 65 23.63 -1.30 18.26
N GLY A 66 23.58 0.04 18.27
CA GLY A 66 24.75 0.91 18.17
C GLY A 66 25.25 1.19 16.76
N LEU A 67 24.50 0.79 15.71
CA LEU A 67 24.88 1.03 14.32
C LEU A 67 24.58 2.46 13.88
N ARG A 68 25.54 3.09 13.18
CA ARG A 68 25.34 4.39 12.53
C ARG A 68 24.41 4.19 11.32
N THR A 69 23.18 4.65 11.44
CA THR A 69 22.12 4.41 10.46
C THR A 69 21.51 5.71 9.99
N VAL A 70 21.32 5.85 8.67
CA VAL A 70 20.70 7.02 8.05
C VAL A 70 19.57 6.57 7.13
N ILE A 71 18.47 7.35 7.08
CA ILE A 71 17.39 7.18 6.13
C ILE A 71 17.53 8.23 5.01
N PHE A 72 17.43 7.79 3.74
CA PHE A 72 17.17 8.66 2.59
C PHE A 72 15.68 8.61 2.26
N GLU A 73 15.01 9.77 2.32
CA GLU A 73 13.57 9.92 2.05
C GLU A 73 13.36 10.90 0.89
N ALA A 74 12.61 10.47 -0.12
CA ALA A 74 12.28 11.30 -1.28
C ALA A 74 11.35 12.46 -0.93
N GLY A 75 10.51 12.28 0.09
CA GLY A 75 9.63 13.33 0.62
C GLY A 75 10.34 14.32 1.51
N ASN A 76 9.62 15.37 1.86
CA ASN A 76 10.11 16.41 2.77
C ASN A 76 9.79 16.11 4.24
N ASP A 77 9.21 14.93 4.53
CA ASP A 77 8.85 14.50 5.88
C ASP A 77 8.70 12.98 5.99
N THR A 78 8.59 12.47 7.22
CA THR A 78 8.30 11.07 7.54
C THR A 78 6.85 10.70 7.19
N GLY A 79 6.55 9.39 7.15
CA GLY A 79 5.18 8.88 6.96
C GLY A 79 5.00 7.95 5.76
N GLY A 80 5.94 7.92 4.81
CA GLY A 80 5.88 7.06 3.64
C GLY A 80 4.55 7.19 2.89
N THR A 81 3.79 6.12 2.78
CA THR A 81 2.46 6.12 2.14
C THR A 81 1.55 7.26 2.62
N TRP A 82 1.57 7.60 3.91
CA TRP A 82 0.70 8.62 4.50
C TRP A 82 1.20 10.05 4.30
N ARG A 83 2.46 10.21 3.93
CA ARG A 83 2.99 11.49 3.45
C ARG A 83 2.50 11.78 2.02
N TRP A 84 2.45 10.75 1.17
CA TRP A 84 2.13 10.87 -0.25
C TRP A 84 0.63 10.75 -0.56
N ASN A 85 -0.10 9.87 0.15
CA ASN A 85 -1.52 9.58 -0.09
C ASN A 85 -2.41 10.46 0.80
N CYS A 86 -2.51 11.74 0.46
CA CYS A 86 -3.31 12.73 1.18
C CYS A 86 -4.59 13.14 0.44
N TYR A 87 -5.10 12.27 -0.43
CA TYR A 87 -6.34 12.48 -1.16
C TYR A 87 -7.56 12.47 -0.20
N PRO A 88 -8.68 13.12 -0.60
CA PRO A 88 -9.88 13.20 0.23
C PRO A 88 -10.40 11.83 0.67
N GLY A 89 -10.66 11.69 1.96
CA GLY A 89 -11.14 10.46 2.56
C GLY A 89 -10.07 9.40 2.81
N ALA A 90 -8.79 9.66 2.50
CA ALA A 90 -7.70 8.71 2.74
C ALA A 90 -7.61 8.30 4.22
N ALA A 91 -7.71 7.01 4.48
CA ALA A 91 -7.69 6.41 5.80
C ALA A 91 -7.12 4.99 5.72
N VAL A 92 -6.60 4.51 6.83
CA VAL A 92 -6.12 3.13 6.95
C VAL A 92 -7.28 2.14 6.88
N ASP A 93 -6.99 0.91 6.45
CA ASP A 93 -7.93 -0.20 6.36
C ASP A 93 -7.70 -1.27 7.45
N SER A 94 -6.86 -0.98 8.43
CA SER A 94 -6.60 -1.83 9.60
C SER A 94 -6.88 -1.03 10.86
N GLU A 95 -7.47 -1.66 11.86
CA GLU A 95 -7.78 -0.99 13.13
C GLU A 95 -6.52 -0.67 13.94
N VAL A 96 -6.61 0.33 14.80
CA VAL A 96 -5.64 0.49 15.88
C VAL A 96 -6.08 -0.37 17.08
N PRO A 97 -5.16 -1.00 17.83
CA PRO A 97 -3.70 -0.81 17.80
C PRO A 97 -2.93 -1.66 16.77
N GLU A 98 -3.60 -2.39 15.87
CA GLU A 98 -2.90 -3.21 14.88
C GLU A 98 -2.01 -2.38 13.96
N TYR A 99 -2.44 -1.15 13.64
CA TYR A 99 -1.76 -0.25 12.73
C TYR A 99 -0.91 0.79 13.45
N GLU A 100 -0.08 0.34 14.41
CA GLU A 100 0.90 1.19 15.10
C GLU A 100 2.17 0.41 15.47
N PHE A 101 3.22 1.13 15.88
CA PHE A 101 4.44 0.53 16.41
C PHE A 101 4.17 -0.09 17.79
N SER A 102 4.73 -1.27 18.03
CA SER A 102 4.62 -2.01 19.31
C SER A 102 5.61 -1.54 20.39
N TRP A 103 6.11 -0.30 20.28
CA TRP A 103 7.07 0.27 21.23
C TRP A 103 6.35 0.97 22.38
N PRO A 104 6.57 0.54 23.64
CA PRO A 104 5.90 1.12 24.81
C PRO A 104 6.02 2.64 24.89
N GLU A 105 7.23 3.16 24.66
CA GLU A 105 7.52 4.61 24.70
C GLU A 105 6.70 5.41 23.69
N VAL A 106 6.25 4.78 22.59
CA VAL A 106 5.41 5.40 21.56
C VAL A 106 3.93 5.22 21.88
N TYR A 107 3.45 3.98 22.04
CA TYR A 107 2.01 3.74 22.18
C TYR A 107 1.45 4.20 23.54
N GLU A 108 2.21 4.20 24.61
CA GLU A 108 1.76 4.68 25.92
C GLU A 108 1.43 6.18 25.93
N THR A 109 2.14 6.94 25.10
CA THR A 109 2.06 8.40 25.04
C THR A 109 1.23 8.95 23.87
N TRP A 110 0.64 8.08 23.05
CA TRP A 110 -0.24 8.44 21.93
C TRP A 110 -1.68 7.95 22.17
N ASN A 111 -2.69 8.73 21.78
CA ASN A 111 -4.08 8.31 21.76
C ASN A 111 -4.69 8.65 20.40
N TRP A 112 -5.30 7.67 19.78
CA TRP A 112 -5.98 7.78 18.51
C TRP A 112 -7.35 8.43 18.64
N LYS A 113 -7.78 9.21 17.62
CA LYS A 113 -9.11 9.84 17.57
C LYS A 113 -10.19 8.86 17.08
N SER A 114 -9.79 7.87 16.25
CA SER A 114 -10.70 6.85 15.74
C SER A 114 -10.00 5.49 15.57
N ASN A 115 -10.79 4.42 15.52
CA ASN A 115 -10.28 3.06 15.31
C ASN A 115 -9.70 2.84 13.90
N TYR A 116 -10.09 3.66 12.90
CA TYR A 116 -9.49 3.72 11.57
C TYR A 116 -8.99 5.14 11.30
N PRO A 117 -7.75 5.49 11.70
CA PRO A 117 -7.22 6.84 11.54
C PRO A 117 -7.13 7.31 10.08
N THR A 118 -7.34 8.62 9.89
CA THR A 118 -7.13 9.29 8.61
C THR A 118 -5.65 9.52 8.34
N TYR A 119 -5.33 9.89 7.09
CA TYR A 119 -3.96 10.28 6.75
C TYR A 119 -3.45 11.46 7.58
N GLN A 120 -4.32 12.42 7.94
CA GLN A 120 -3.95 13.55 8.80
C GLN A 120 -3.51 13.04 10.18
N GLU A 121 -4.32 12.18 10.79
CA GLU A 121 -4.01 11.63 12.09
C GLU A 121 -2.77 10.73 12.07
N LEU A 122 -2.55 10.01 10.96
CA LEU A 122 -1.33 9.23 10.77
C LEU A 122 -0.08 10.11 10.61
N ARG A 123 -0.18 11.27 9.95
CA ARG A 123 0.91 12.26 9.93
C ARG A 123 1.20 12.80 11.33
N GLU A 124 0.18 13.16 12.12
CA GLU A 124 0.32 13.55 13.53
C GLU A 124 1.01 12.45 14.36
N TYR A 125 0.67 11.18 14.08
CA TYR A 125 1.30 10.03 14.71
C TYR A 125 2.79 9.89 14.35
N PHE A 126 3.17 10.07 13.09
CA PHE A 126 4.58 10.05 12.68
C PHE A 126 5.37 11.21 13.31
N ASP A 127 4.78 12.38 13.46
CA ASP A 127 5.38 13.48 14.20
C ASP A 127 5.54 13.15 15.70
N HIS A 128 4.57 12.42 16.27
CA HIS A 128 4.69 11.91 17.63
C HIS A 128 5.83 10.89 17.74
N VAL A 129 5.92 9.94 16.82
CA VAL A 129 7.03 8.96 16.77
C VAL A 129 8.38 9.68 16.71
N ASP A 130 8.50 10.73 15.88
CA ASP A 130 9.73 11.53 15.80
C ASP A 130 10.06 12.21 17.14
N ARG A 131 9.07 12.82 17.81
CA ARG A 131 9.28 13.44 19.14
C ARG A 131 9.79 12.45 20.18
N VAL A 132 9.32 11.18 20.10
CA VAL A 132 9.68 10.14 21.09
C VAL A 132 11.04 9.54 20.82
N ILE A 133 11.33 9.16 19.56
CA ILE A 133 12.54 8.42 19.23
C ILE A 133 13.56 9.19 18.37
N GLY A 134 13.24 10.43 17.96
CA GLY A 134 14.14 11.28 17.18
C GLY A 134 14.47 10.69 15.81
N VAL A 135 13.47 10.50 14.95
CA VAL A 135 13.64 9.92 13.61
C VAL A 135 14.31 10.91 12.66
N LYS A 136 13.79 12.16 12.63
CA LYS A 136 14.13 13.17 11.61
C LYS A 136 15.61 13.59 11.65
N LYS A 137 16.27 13.51 12.78
CA LYS A 137 17.70 13.84 12.90
C LYS A 137 18.62 12.91 12.09
N ASP A 138 18.17 11.69 11.81
CA ASP A 138 18.92 10.69 11.05
C ASP A 138 18.29 10.47 9.65
N CYS A 139 17.47 11.44 9.18
CA CYS A 139 16.85 11.42 7.86
C CYS A 139 17.43 12.51 6.96
N ALA A 140 17.84 12.14 5.75
CA ALA A 140 18.06 13.06 4.64
C ALA A 140 16.78 13.13 3.82
N PHE A 141 16.00 14.19 4.02
CA PHE A 141 14.77 14.45 3.27
C PHE A 141 15.07 15.03 1.88
N ASN A 142 14.06 15.02 0.99
CA ASN A 142 14.16 15.45 -0.40
C ASN A 142 15.31 14.74 -1.15
N THR A 143 15.66 13.55 -0.70
CA THR A 143 16.77 12.75 -1.22
C THR A 143 16.24 11.53 -1.95
N VAL A 144 16.26 11.63 -3.27
CA VAL A 144 15.85 10.51 -4.15
C VAL A 144 17.06 9.64 -4.43
N VAL A 145 16.92 8.37 -4.09
CA VAL A 145 17.93 7.38 -4.40
C VAL A 145 17.84 7.03 -5.89
N VAL A 146 18.91 7.20 -6.68
CA VAL A 146 18.92 7.14 -8.16
C VAL A 146 19.89 6.13 -8.81
N GLY A 147 20.58 5.28 -8.09
CA GLY A 147 21.43 4.17 -8.57
C GLY A 147 22.02 3.39 -7.40
N ALA A 148 22.05 2.04 -7.44
CA ALA A 148 22.73 1.25 -6.43
C ALA A 148 23.52 0.11 -7.04
N ALA A 149 24.81 0.11 -6.80
CA ALA A 149 25.71 -0.98 -7.12
C ALA A 149 26.55 -1.37 -5.89
N PHE A 150 26.76 -2.66 -5.71
CA PHE A 150 27.58 -3.19 -4.62
C PHE A 150 29.02 -3.38 -5.08
N ASP A 151 29.97 -2.71 -4.42
CA ASP A 151 31.40 -3.02 -4.62
C ASP A 151 31.81 -4.16 -3.66
N THR A 152 32.06 -5.32 -4.22
CA THR A 152 32.51 -6.51 -3.46
C THR A 152 33.85 -6.32 -2.74
N ARG A 153 34.67 -5.35 -3.18
CA ARG A 153 35.95 -5.02 -2.55
C ARG A 153 35.76 -4.15 -1.30
N SER A 154 34.90 -3.15 -1.37
CA SER A 154 34.59 -2.24 -0.24
C SER A 154 33.41 -2.68 0.58
N GLY A 155 32.47 -3.45 0.02
CA GLY A 155 31.24 -3.88 0.66
C GLY A 155 30.14 -2.82 0.73
N LYS A 156 30.05 -1.84 -0.23
CA LYS A 156 29.12 -0.66 -0.18
C LYS A 156 28.21 -0.45 -1.40
N TRP A 157 27.12 0.29 -1.26
CA TRP A 157 26.01 0.52 -2.22
C TRP A 157 25.72 1.96 -2.67
N SER A 158 25.01 2.16 -3.85
CA SER A 158 24.40 3.42 -4.35
C SER A 158 23.13 3.23 -5.27
N ALA A 159 22.05 4.06 -5.35
CA ALA A 159 20.63 3.75 -5.74
C ALA A 159 19.64 4.67 -6.61
N ALA A 160 18.48 4.28 -7.27
CA ALA A 160 17.53 4.97 -8.22
C ALA A 160 15.96 4.92 -8.21
N LYS A 161 15.04 5.09 -9.11
CA LYS A 161 13.92 5.82 -9.75
C LYS A 161 12.50 5.17 -9.99
N ARG A 162 11.44 5.82 -10.71
CA ARG A 162 9.94 5.77 -10.73
C ARG A 162 9.17 5.68 -12.09
N TRP A 163 7.73 5.46 -12.17
CA TRP A 163 6.85 5.31 -13.37
C TRP A 163 5.41 5.91 -13.32
N ILE A 164 4.75 6.29 -14.51
CA ILE A 164 3.36 6.79 -14.72
C ILE A 164 2.77 6.33 -16.09
N PRO A 165 1.41 6.02 -16.23
CA PRO A 165 0.78 5.62 -17.48
C PRO A 165 0.51 6.75 -18.49
N PRO A 166 0.62 6.51 -19.82
CA PRO A 166 0.36 7.49 -20.85
C PRO A 166 -1.07 7.38 -21.43
N TRP A 167 -1.97 8.35 -21.18
CA TRP A 167 -3.19 8.53 -21.96
C TRP A 167 -3.00 9.64 -23.01
N PRO A 168 -3.49 9.45 -24.28
CA PRO A 168 -3.46 10.51 -25.28
C PRO A 168 -4.28 11.71 -24.82
N GLY A 169 -3.77 12.93 -25.06
CA GLY A 169 -4.49 14.18 -24.83
C GLY A 169 -4.51 14.71 -23.39
N LEU A 170 -3.80 14.07 -22.45
CA LEU A 170 -3.65 14.58 -21.08
C LEU A 170 -3.04 15.99 -21.04
N ASP A 171 -2.14 16.28 -21.98
CA ASP A 171 -1.51 17.58 -22.18
C ASP A 171 -2.48 18.68 -22.67
N LYS A 172 -3.61 18.31 -23.25
CA LYS A 172 -4.65 19.22 -23.76
C LYS A 172 -5.74 19.53 -22.75
N TYR A 173 -5.93 18.67 -21.76
CA TYR A 173 -6.97 18.82 -20.75
C TYR A 173 -6.75 20.10 -19.92
N ARG A 174 -7.80 20.93 -19.81
CA ARG A 174 -7.73 22.24 -19.15
C ARG A 174 -8.20 22.24 -17.70
N GLY A 175 -8.79 21.16 -17.24
CA GLY A 175 -9.23 21.01 -15.85
C GLY A 175 -8.10 20.60 -14.92
N ILE A 176 -8.47 20.35 -13.67
CA ILE A 176 -7.57 19.86 -12.62
C ILE A 176 -7.48 18.33 -12.70
N ILE A 177 -6.29 17.77 -12.70
CA ILE A 177 -6.09 16.31 -12.67
C ILE A 177 -4.96 15.94 -11.71
N HIS A 178 -5.24 15.02 -10.80
CA HIS A 178 -4.24 14.48 -9.87
C HIS A 178 -4.35 12.96 -9.76
N HIS A 179 -3.19 12.32 -9.69
CA HIS A 179 -3.11 10.92 -9.30
C HIS A 179 -3.15 10.80 -7.77
N SER A 180 -3.80 9.75 -7.23
CA SER A 180 -3.95 9.57 -5.79
C SER A 180 -2.61 9.49 -5.01
N SER A 181 -1.50 9.09 -5.67
CA SER A 181 -0.15 9.10 -5.07
C SER A 181 0.62 10.42 -5.19
N PHE A 182 0.02 11.43 -5.80
CA PHE A 182 0.59 12.77 -6.01
C PHE A 182 -0.47 13.82 -5.76
N TRP A 183 -1.20 13.64 -4.67
CA TRP A 183 -2.21 14.59 -4.26
C TRP A 183 -1.52 15.82 -3.65
N PRO A 184 -1.95 17.05 -4.01
CA PRO A 184 -1.38 18.25 -3.41
C PRO A 184 -1.71 18.33 -1.92
N ASP A 185 -0.84 18.96 -1.15
CA ASP A 185 -1.10 19.24 0.28
C ASP A 185 -2.22 20.27 0.48
N SER A 186 -2.51 21.10 -0.54
CA SER A 186 -3.64 22.03 -0.54
C SER A 186 -4.95 21.31 -0.87
N GLU A 187 -6.00 21.65 -0.18
CA GLU A 187 -7.35 21.14 -0.47
C GLU A 187 -7.80 21.57 -1.88
N ILE A 188 -8.37 20.62 -2.63
CA ILE A 188 -9.01 20.89 -3.93
C ILE A 188 -10.50 21.12 -3.68
N ASP A 189 -10.97 22.35 -3.86
CA ASP A 189 -12.40 22.64 -3.75
C ASP A 189 -13.17 22.09 -4.95
N VAL A 190 -14.03 21.12 -4.67
CA VAL A 190 -14.88 20.44 -5.67
C VAL A 190 -16.35 20.89 -5.60
N ARG A 191 -16.69 21.82 -4.73
CA ARG A 191 -18.04 22.41 -4.70
C ARG A 191 -18.32 23.06 -6.05
N ASP A 192 -19.53 22.88 -6.55
CA ASP A 192 -19.97 23.38 -7.85
C ASP A 192 -19.14 22.88 -9.05
N LYS A 193 -18.30 21.85 -8.88
CA LYS A 193 -17.48 21.24 -9.93
C LYS A 193 -18.08 19.92 -10.42
N ARG A 194 -17.91 19.67 -11.72
CA ARG A 194 -18.14 18.36 -12.34
C ARG A 194 -16.88 17.54 -12.12
N CYS A 195 -16.99 16.45 -11.38
CA CYS A 195 -15.85 15.64 -10.98
C CYS A 195 -15.85 14.26 -11.64
N ALA A 196 -14.66 13.71 -11.83
CA ALA A 196 -14.47 12.33 -12.24
C ALA A 196 -13.51 11.60 -11.29
N VAL A 197 -13.83 10.33 -11.00
CA VAL A 197 -12.92 9.39 -10.34
C VAL A 197 -12.67 8.22 -11.30
N ILE A 198 -11.43 8.01 -11.72
CA ILE A 198 -11.06 6.90 -12.60
C ILE A 198 -10.48 5.77 -11.75
N GLY A 199 -11.24 4.67 -11.63
CA GLY A 199 -10.89 3.50 -10.84
C GLY A 199 -11.71 3.34 -9.56
N THR A 200 -11.92 2.11 -9.16
CA THR A 200 -12.74 1.68 -8.02
C THR A 200 -11.96 0.84 -7.00
N GLY A 201 -10.64 1.02 -6.93
CA GLY A 201 -9.81 0.54 -5.81
C GLY A 201 -10.01 1.35 -4.54
N ALA A 202 -9.21 1.11 -3.49
CA ALA A 202 -9.36 1.78 -2.18
C ALA A 202 -9.42 3.32 -2.31
N SER A 203 -8.50 3.93 -3.07
CA SER A 203 -8.51 5.38 -3.31
C SER A 203 -9.79 5.85 -4.02
N GLY A 204 -10.24 5.13 -5.05
CA GLY A 204 -11.47 5.47 -5.77
C GLY A 204 -12.72 5.39 -4.90
N VAL A 205 -12.84 4.37 -4.06
CA VAL A 205 -13.91 4.22 -3.07
C VAL A 205 -13.90 5.38 -2.08
N GLN A 206 -12.75 5.71 -1.50
CA GLN A 206 -12.61 6.78 -0.51
C GLN A 206 -12.89 8.18 -1.10
N ILE A 207 -12.35 8.49 -2.29
CA ILE A 207 -12.61 9.77 -2.98
C ILE A 207 -14.10 9.88 -3.36
N THR A 208 -14.72 8.81 -3.84
CA THR A 208 -16.16 8.81 -4.18
C THR A 208 -17.03 9.15 -2.97
N GLN A 209 -16.71 8.60 -1.80
CA GLN A 209 -17.41 8.92 -0.56
C GLN A 209 -17.22 10.37 -0.11
N ALA A 210 -16.01 10.93 -0.31
CA ALA A 210 -15.70 12.30 0.05
C ALA A 210 -16.32 13.33 -0.91
N TRP A 211 -16.29 13.06 -2.22
CA TRP A 211 -16.74 14.00 -3.24
C TRP A 211 -18.23 13.88 -3.58
N GLY A 212 -18.81 12.69 -3.48
CA GLY A 212 -20.23 12.45 -3.82
C GLY A 212 -21.22 13.39 -3.14
N PRO A 213 -21.04 13.75 -1.84
CA PRO A 213 -21.94 14.70 -1.15
C PRO A 213 -21.80 16.15 -1.57
N ILE A 214 -20.66 16.59 -2.15
CA ILE A 214 -20.30 18.00 -2.28
C ILE A 214 -20.08 18.47 -3.73
N ALA A 215 -19.72 17.57 -4.65
CA ALA A 215 -19.55 17.91 -6.07
C ALA A 215 -20.90 18.21 -6.73
N SER A 216 -20.92 19.12 -7.72
CA SER A 216 -22.14 19.38 -8.50
C SER A 216 -22.56 18.17 -9.32
N SER A 217 -21.59 17.43 -9.83
CA SER A 217 -21.78 16.08 -10.36
C SER A 217 -20.50 15.25 -10.19
N LEU A 218 -20.66 13.95 -10.01
CA LEU A 218 -19.55 13.00 -9.92
C LEU A 218 -19.77 11.83 -10.88
N LYS A 219 -18.78 11.54 -11.72
CA LYS A 219 -18.75 10.36 -12.57
C LYS A 219 -17.66 9.41 -12.10
N VAL A 220 -18.04 8.17 -11.75
CA VAL A 220 -17.12 7.13 -11.33
C VAL A 220 -16.89 6.16 -12.48
N PHE A 221 -15.66 6.11 -13.00
CA PHE A 221 -15.26 5.28 -14.13
C PHE A 221 -14.81 3.91 -13.63
N GLN A 222 -15.64 2.90 -13.83
CA GLN A 222 -15.45 1.55 -13.33
C GLN A 222 -15.09 0.56 -14.43
N ARG A 223 -13.98 -0.16 -14.27
CA ARG A 223 -13.64 -1.34 -15.10
C ARG A 223 -14.12 -2.65 -14.46
N THR A 224 -14.00 -2.76 -13.15
CA THR A 224 -14.40 -3.94 -12.37
C THR A 224 -15.01 -3.45 -11.05
N PRO A 225 -16.17 -3.97 -10.61
CA PRO A 225 -16.74 -3.59 -9.33
C PRO A 225 -15.82 -3.96 -8.17
N ASN A 226 -15.76 -3.09 -7.16
CA ASN A 226 -15.09 -3.39 -5.91
C ASN A 226 -16.04 -4.13 -4.97
N LEU A 227 -15.55 -5.19 -4.35
CA LEU A 227 -16.30 -5.95 -3.35
C LEU A 227 -15.99 -5.38 -1.94
N ALA A 228 -16.35 -4.10 -1.74
CA ALA A 228 -16.04 -3.37 -0.53
C ALA A 228 -16.82 -3.85 0.69
N LEU A 229 -16.20 -3.71 1.87
CA LEU A 229 -16.73 -4.13 3.17
C LEU A 229 -17.02 -2.92 4.08
N PRO A 230 -17.96 -3.02 5.01
CA PRO A 230 -18.24 -1.93 5.94
C PRO A 230 -17.07 -1.68 6.89
N MET A 231 -16.57 -0.45 6.91
CA MET A 231 -15.45 -0.05 7.77
C MET A 231 -15.82 -0.04 9.26
N ARG A 232 -17.03 0.38 9.61
CA ARG A 232 -17.48 0.58 11.00
C ARG A 232 -16.57 1.51 11.80
N ARG A 233 -16.17 2.62 11.16
CA ARG A 233 -15.37 3.66 11.79
C ARG A 233 -16.13 4.27 12.97
N ARG A 234 -15.45 4.39 14.13
CA ARG A 234 -15.98 5.03 15.34
C ARG A 234 -14.92 5.87 16.03
N PRO A 235 -15.30 6.91 16.77
CA PRO A 235 -14.39 7.62 17.65
C PRO A 235 -13.89 6.71 18.78
N LEU A 236 -12.69 6.98 19.26
CA LEU A 236 -12.09 6.33 20.42
C LEU A 236 -11.97 7.36 21.57
N SER A 237 -12.43 7.00 22.77
CA SER A 237 -12.20 7.85 23.94
C SER A 237 -10.81 7.61 24.53
N THR A 238 -10.25 8.63 25.18
CA THR A 238 -8.97 8.52 25.89
C THR A 238 -9.03 7.49 27.01
N GLU A 239 -10.14 7.41 27.74
CA GLU A 239 -10.34 6.46 28.84
C GLU A 239 -10.39 5.01 28.35
N GLU A 240 -11.03 4.77 27.20
CA GLU A 240 -11.06 3.45 26.55
C GLU A 240 -9.63 3.01 26.21
N GLN A 241 -8.85 3.89 25.60
CA GLN A 241 -7.48 3.59 25.19
C GLN A 241 -6.55 3.39 26.39
N ILE A 242 -6.60 4.24 27.42
CA ILE A 242 -5.80 4.06 28.63
C ILE A 242 -6.09 2.69 29.28
N ARG A 243 -7.35 2.26 29.30
CA ARG A 243 -7.72 0.94 29.82
C ARG A 243 -7.23 -0.21 28.95
N SER A 244 -7.20 -0.06 27.62
CA SER A 244 -6.79 -1.12 26.70
C SER A 244 -5.28 -1.26 26.57
N LYS A 245 -4.50 -0.18 26.73
CA LYS A 245 -3.03 -0.18 26.55
C LYS A 245 -2.30 -1.20 27.41
N ARG A 246 -2.80 -1.49 28.60
CA ARG A 246 -2.24 -2.56 29.46
C ARG A 246 -2.23 -3.94 28.82
N PHE A 247 -3.07 -4.17 27.80
CA PHE A 247 -3.15 -5.43 27.04
C PHE A 247 -2.36 -5.39 25.74
N TYR A 248 -1.80 -4.24 25.35
CA TYR A 248 -1.09 -4.09 24.08
C TYR A 248 0.08 -5.06 23.91
N PRO A 249 0.91 -5.37 24.94
CA PRO A 249 1.95 -6.37 24.79
C PRO A 249 1.43 -7.75 24.39
N GLU A 250 0.26 -8.17 24.92
CA GLU A 250 -0.40 -9.41 24.55
C GLU A 250 -1.01 -9.33 23.15
N LEU A 251 -1.68 -8.23 22.82
CA LEU A 251 -2.29 -8.01 21.52
C LEU A 251 -1.23 -8.01 20.41
N PHE A 252 -0.09 -7.35 20.62
CA PHE A 252 1.00 -7.35 19.67
C PHE A 252 1.66 -8.72 19.50
N ARG A 253 1.74 -9.54 20.55
CA ARG A 253 2.15 -10.95 20.40
C ARG A 253 1.11 -11.76 19.65
N TYR A 254 -0.18 -11.60 19.97
CA TYR A 254 -1.27 -12.33 19.32
C TYR A 254 -1.34 -12.06 17.82
N ARG A 255 -1.26 -10.80 17.35
CA ARG A 255 -1.31 -10.49 15.92
C ARG A 255 -0.22 -11.16 15.09
N GLU A 256 0.90 -11.55 15.70
CA GLU A 256 1.97 -12.29 15.02
C GLU A 256 1.65 -13.78 14.90
N THR A 257 0.68 -14.30 15.65
CA THR A 257 0.23 -15.68 15.60
C THR A 257 -0.99 -15.90 14.71
N SER A 258 -1.68 -14.85 14.29
CA SER A 258 -2.81 -14.94 13.37
C SER A 258 -2.33 -15.03 11.91
N PHE A 259 -3.14 -15.65 11.05
CA PHE A 259 -2.78 -15.91 9.65
C PHE A 259 -2.36 -14.65 8.88
N ALA A 260 -3.12 -13.57 9.01
CA ALA A 260 -2.90 -12.32 8.30
C ALA A 260 -2.32 -11.20 9.18
N GLY A 261 -1.89 -11.49 10.40
CA GLY A 261 -1.28 -10.51 11.28
C GLY A 261 -2.25 -9.51 11.90
N PHE A 262 -3.55 -9.83 11.98
CA PHE A 262 -4.60 -9.06 12.64
C PHE A 262 -4.86 -9.57 14.05
N LEU A 263 -5.66 -8.82 14.84
CA LEU A 263 -6.12 -9.24 16.17
C LEU A 263 -7.30 -10.23 16.12
N TYR A 264 -7.60 -10.78 14.98
CA TYR A 264 -8.60 -11.81 14.72
C TYR A 264 -8.08 -12.78 13.67
N ASP A 265 -8.64 -13.97 13.63
CA ASP A 265 -8.24 -15.03 12.70
C ASP A 265 -9.45 -15.81 12.20
N TRP A 266 -9.25 -16.69 11.24
CA TRP A 266 -10.30 -17.56 10.72
C TRP A 266 -10.88 -18.48 11.79
N ALA A 267 -12.16 -18.82 11.63
CA ALA A 267 -12.79 -19.89 12.41
C ALA A 267 -12.11 -21.23 12.13
N GLU A 268 -11.98 -22.06 13.16
CA GLU A 268 -11.33 -23.40 13.05
C GLU A 268 -12.11 -24.42 12.20
N LYS A 269 -13.26 -24.04 11.65
CA LYS A 269 -14.15 -24.89 10.86
C LYS A 269 -14.29 -24.42 9.42
N ASN A 270 -14.72 -25.34 8.55
CA ASN A 270 -15.01 -25.06 7.16
C ASN A 270 -16.44 -24.55 6.99
N THR A 271 -16.75 -23.91 5.88
CA THR A 271 -18.05 -23.30 5.55
C THR A 271 -19.20 -24.29 5.68
N PHE A 272 -19.03 -25.52 5.21
CA PHE A 272 -20.12 -26.53 5.18
C PHE A 272 -20.14 -27.44 6.42
N ASP A 273 -19.31 -27.19 7.41
CA ASP A 273 -19.45 -27.80 8.75
C ASP A 273 -20.65 -27.22 9.49
N ASP A 274 -21.08 -26.01 9.13
CA ASP A 274 -22.26 -25.33 9.65
C ASP A 274 -23.49 -25.50 8.73
N SER A 275 -24.67 -25.49 9.33
CA SER A 275 -25.96 -25.36 8.63
C SER A 275 -26.06 -23.98 7.93
N ALA A 276 -27.04 -23.84 7.03
CA ALA A 276 -27.25 -22.55 6.35
C ALA A 276 -27.60 -21.41 7.32
N ALA A 277 -28.32 -21.69 8.42
CA ALA A 277 -28.66 -20.69 9.44
C ALA A 277 -27.42 -20.26 10.23
N GLU A 278 -26.59 -21.21 10.66
CA GLU A 278 -25.34 -20.93 11.38
C GLU A 278 -24.34 -20.16 10.53
N ARG A 279 -24.28 -20.47 9.22
CA ARG A 279 -23.47 -19.68 8.28
C ARG A 279 -23.95 -18.24 8.16
N GLU A 280 -25.27 -18.03 8.04
CA GLU A 280 -25.86 -16.68 8.01
C GLU A 280 -25.51 -15.89 9.27
N ASP A 281 -25.61 -16.51 10.45
CA ASP A 281 -25.26 -15.89 11.73
C ASP A 281 -23.77 -15.53 11.80
N THR A 282 -22.89 -16.43 11.37
CA THR A 282 -21.45 -16.19 11.30
C THR A 282 -21.11 -15.01 10.38
N TYR A 283 -21.73 -14.95 9.21
CA TYR A 283 -21.56 -13.88 8.26
C TYR A 283 -22.13 -12.55 8.76
N GLU A 284 -23.33 -12.55 9.39
CA GLU A 284 -23.92 -11.35 9.97
C GLU A 284 -23.06 -10.80 11.12
N LYS A 285 -22.51 -11.65 11.97
CA LYS A 285 -21.59 -11.24 13.04
C LYS A 285 -20.36 -10.54 12.45
N ALA A 286 -19.63 -11.18 11.55
CA ALA A 286 -18.42 -10.62 10.94
C ALA A 286 -18.71 -9.34 10.13
N TRP A 287 -19.88 -9.27 9.46
CA TRP A 287 -20.32 -8.07 8.75
C TRP A 287 -20.59 -6.89 9.69
N ASN A 288 -21.17 -7.16 10.84
CA ASN A 288 -21.52 -6.13 11.83
C ASN A 288 -20.30 -5.65 12.62
N GLU A 289 -19.31 -6.51 12.86
CA GLU A 289 -18.02 -6.12 13.40
C GLU A 289 -17.29 -5.15 12.46
N GLY A 290 -17.42 -5.35 11.13
CA GLY A 290 -16.82 -4.48 10.12
C GLY A 290 -15.36 -4.78 9.85
N GLY A 291 -14.65 -3.81 9.27
CA GLY A 291 -13.26 -4.02 8.90
C GLY A 291 -13.06 -5.23 7.97
N PHE A 292 -12.00 -5.97 8.18
CA PHE A 292 -11.73 -7.20 7.43
C PHE A 292 -12.30 -8.47 8.06
N HIS A 293 -13.11 -8.37 9.12
CA HIS A 293 -13.68 -9.55 9.75
C HIS A 293 -14.43 -10.45 8.77
N PHE A 294 -15.25 -9.90 7.88
CA PHE A 294 -15.94 -10.67 6.84
C PHE A 294 -15.00 -11.27 5.76
N TRP A 295 -13.74 -10.92 5.75
CA TRP A 295 -12.75 -11.47 4.82
C TRP A 295 -11.85 -12.52 5.47
N VAL A 296 -11.33 -12.24 6.69
CA VAL A 296 -10.30 -13.03 7.35
C VAL A 296 -10.64 -13.48 8.77
N SER A 297 -11.93 -13.42 9.18
CA SER A 297 -12.40 -14.05 10.42
C SER A 297 -13.68 -14.89 10.28
N ILE A 298 -14.03 -15.21 9.04
CA ILE A 298 -15.06 -16.21 8.74
C ILE A 298 -14.41 -17.61 8.60
N TYR A 299 -14.91 -18.48 7.76
CA TYR A 299 -14.43 -19.85 7.61
C TYR A 299 -13.03 -19.93 6.96
N LYS A 300 -12.19 -20.85 7.44
CA LYS A 300 -10.81 -21.03 6.99
C LYS A 300 -10.67 -21.48 5.52
N ASP A 301 -11.72 -22.07 4.96
CA ASP A 301 -11.74 -22.54 3.58
C ASP A 301 -12.20 -21.48 2.57
N ASN A 302 -12.56 -20.27 3.02
CA ASN A 302 -13.15 -19.22 2.16
C ASN A 302 -12.25 -18.80 0.98
N LEU A 303 -10.93 -18.77 1.14
CA LEU A 303 -9.98 -18.44 0.07
C LEU A 303 -9.40 -19.66 -0.67
N PHE A 304 -9.86 -20.87 -0.33
CA PHE A 304 -9.34 -22.13 -0.87
C PHE A 304 -10.41 -22.97 -1.57
N ASN A 305 -11.67 -22.83 -1.18
CA ASN A 305 -12.78 -23.61 -1.69
C ASN A 305 -13.75 -22.74 -2.52
N PRO A 306 -13.91 -23.02 -3.84
CA PRO A 306 -14.80 -22.25 -4.71
C PRO A 306 -16.25 -22.20 -4.24
N GLU A 307 -16.80 -23.28 -3.68
CA GLU A 307 -18.19 -23.32 -3.24
C GLU A 307 -18.38 -22.54 -1.93
N ALA A 308 -17.44 -22.66 -1.00
CA ALA A 308 -17.39 -21.84 0.22
C ALA A 308 -17.37 -20.33 -0.13
N ASN A 309 -16.52 -19.96 -1.07
CA ASN A 309 -16.39 -18.58 -1.53
C ASN A 309 -17.67 -18.04 -2.19
N LYS A 310 -18.41 -18.89 -2.91
CA LYS A 310 -19.71 -18.50 -3.49
C LYS A 310 -20.73 -18.16 -2.40
N GLU A 311 -20.74 -18.87 -1.27
CA GLU A 311 -21.64 -18.58 -0.16
C GLU A 311 -21.34 -17.20 0.46
N SER A 312 -20.07 -16.89 0.72
CA SER A 312 -19.69 -15.56 1.22
C SER A 312 -19.99 -14.45 0.21
N TYR A 313 -19.79 -14.71 -1.10
CA TYR A 313 -20.19 -13.75 -2.13
C TYR A 313 -21.69 -13.52 -2.20
N LYS A 314 -22.53 -14.57 -2.08
CA LYS A 314 -23.98 -14.43 -2.07
C LYS A 314 -24.45 -13.55 -0.90
N PHE A 315 -23.88 -13.77 0.29
CA PHE A 315 -24.16 -12.94 1.46
C PHE A 315 -23.77 -11.48 1.22
N TRP A 316 -22.50 -11.22 0.80
CA TRP A 316 -22.02 -9.89 0.46
C TRP A 316 -22.94 -9.21 -0.58
N CYS A 317 -23.27 -9.91 -1.64
CA CYS A 317 -24.12 -9.41 -2.72
C CYS A 317 -25.52 -9.03 -2.20
N LYS A 318 -26.14 -9.86 -1.35
CA LYS A 318 -27.42 -9.57 -0.68
C LYS A 318 -27.35 -8.27 0.11
N LYS A 319 -26.32 -8.13 0.95
CA LYS A 319 -26.12 -6.94 1.83
C LYS A 319 -25.90 -5.65 1.03
N VAL A 320 -25.07 -5.71 -0.02
CA VAL A 320 -24.75 -4.52 -0.83
C VAL A 320 -25.93 -4.11 -1.73
N ARG A 321 -26.58 -5.07 -2.39
CA ARG A 321 -27.71 -4.80 -3.29
C ARG A 321 -28.88 -4.13 -2.57
N SER A 322 -29.09 -4.42 -1.28
CA SER A 322 -30.15 -3.77 -0.50
C SER A 322 -29.93 -2.27 -0.28
N ARG A 323 -28.70 -1.78 -0.47
CA ARG A 323 -28.29 -0.39 -0.26
C ARG A 323 -28.34 0.46 -1.55
N ILE A 324 -28.51 -0.18 -2.72
CA ILE A 324 -28.55 0.48 -4.04
C ILE A 324 -29.98 0.53 -4.52
N GLY A 325 -30.51 1.73 -4.82
CA GLY A 325 -31.88 1.93 -5.25
C GLY A 325 -32.17 1.44 -6.67
N ASP A 326 -31.32 1.85 -7.63
CA ASP A 326 -31.46 1.54 -9.05
C ASP A 326 -31.12 0.06 -9.36
N PRO A 327 -32.05 -0.72 -9.94
CA PRO A 327 -31.79 -2.09 -10.36
C PRO A 327 -30.65 -2.24 -11.38
N ALA A 328 -30.46 -1.30 -12.30
CA ALA A 328 -29.40 -1.34 -13.29
C ALA A 328 -28.02 -1.15 -12.64
N LEU A 329 -27.91 -0.22 -11.69
CA LEU A 329 -26.68 -0.02 -10.91
C LEU A 329 -26.38 -1.20 -9.99
N ARG A 330 -27.39 -1.91 -9.48
CA ARG A 330 -27.17 -3.17 -8.71
C ARG A 330 -26.39 -4.19 -9.51
N GLU A 331 -26.69 -4.35 -10.82
CA GLU A 331 -25.99 -5.32 -11.66
C GLU A 331 -24.56 -4.87 -12.00
N LYS A 332 -24.26 -3.57 -11.97
CA LYS A 332 -22.91 -3.04 -12.22
C LYS A 332 -22.05 -2.99 -10.96
N LEU A 333 -22.62 -2.66 -9.80
CA LEU A 333 -21.90 -2.47 -8.53
C LEU A 333 -21.82 -3.76 -7.70
N ALA A 334 -22.87 -4.58 -7.73
CA ALA A 334 -22.98 -5.86 -7.02
C ALA A 334 -23.70 -6.89 -7.92
N PRO A 335 -23.05 -7.36 -9.00
CA PRO A 335 -23.66 -8.26 -9.98
C PRO A 335 -24.04 -9.60 -9.32
N LYS A 336 -25.19 -10.19 -9.71
CA LYS A 336 -25.58 -11.53 -9.22
C LYS A 336 -24.59 -12.61 -9.66
N LYS A 337 -24.02 -12.47 -10.86
CA LYS A 337 -22.93 -13.32 -11.34
C LYS A 337 -21.63 -12.77 -10.77
N MET A 338 -20.99 -13.53 -9.92
CA MET A 338 -19.71 -13.19 -9.30
C MET A 338 -18.65 -12.82 -10.36
N PRO A 339 -18.07 -11.60 -10.32
CA PRO A 339 -17.08 -11.16 -11.31
C PRO A 339 -15.71 -11.81 -11.12
N HIS A 340 -15.38 -12.16 -9.90
CA HIS A 340 -14.20 -12.92 -9.44
C HIS A 340 -14.53 -13.44 -8.05
N TYR A 341 -13.79 -14.42 -7.55
CA TYR A 341 -13.97 -14.92 -6.18
C TYR A 341 -13.79 -13.79 -5.16
N PHE A 342 -14.57 -13.87 -4.08
CA PHE A 342 -14.53 -12.88 -3.00
C PHE A 342 -13.18 -12.93 -2.29
N GLY A 343 -12.55 -11.78 -2.08
CA GLY A 343 -11.26 -11.66 -1.37
C GLY A 343 -10.01 -11.99 -2.20
N VAL A 344 -10.11 -12.48 -3.46
CA VAL A 344 -8.95 -12.67 -4.35
C VAL A 344 -8.41 -11.36 -4.93
N LYS A 345 -9.12 -10.28 -4.74
CA LYS A 345 -8.65 -8.89 -4.75
C LYS A 345 -8.89 -8.34 -3.37
N ARG A 346 -7.91 -7.61 -2.79
CA ARG A 346 -8.09 -7.05 -1.45
C ARG A 346 -9.37 -6.22 -1.40
N PRO A 347 -10.35 -6.57 -0.55
CA PRO A 347 -11.54 -5.76 -0.38
C PRO A 347 -11.16 -4.37 0.11
N CYS A 348 -11.88 -3.34 -0.33
CA CYS A 348 -11.75 -2.01 0.26
C CYS A 348 -12.68 -1.88 1.46
N LEU A 349 -12.36 -0.98 2.39
CA LEU A 349 -13.29 -0.62 3.44
C LEU A 349 -14.07 0.64 3.04
N GLU A 350 -15.39 0.62 3.30
CA GLU A 350 -16.27 1.72 2.95
C GLU A 350 -17.25 2.06 4.09
N THR A 351 -17.79 3.25 4.09
CA THR A 351 -18.80 3.72 5.05
C THR A 351 -20.16 3.88 4.39
N ASN A 352 -20.19 4.52 3.22
CA ASN A 352 -21.41 4.83 2.45
C ASN A 352 -21.13 4.91 0.94
N TYR A 353 -20.18 4.13 0.44
CA TYR A 353 -19.79 4.15 -0.98
C TYR A 353 -20.95 3.82 -1.91
N TYR A 354 -21.71 2.78 -1.58
CA TYR A 354 -22.81 2.31 -2.43
C TYR A 354 -23.99 3.28 -2.42
N GLU A 355 -24.25 3.93 -1.30
CA GLU A 355 -25.30 4.95 -1.17
C GLU A 355 -25.01 6.21 -1.96
N GLN A 356 -23.73 6.50 -2.29
CA GLN A 356 -23.43 7.64 -3.15
C GLN A 356 -24.13 7.52 -4.50
N PHE A 357 -24.26 6.32 -5.04
CA PHE A 357 -24.93 6.07 -6.32
C PHE A 357 -26.47 6.17 -6.27
N ASN A 358 -27.06 6.41 -5.11
CA ASN A 358 -28.48 6.78 -4.98
C ASN A 358 -28.72 8.28 -5.15
N ARG A 359 -27.65 9.09 -5.28
CA ARG A 359 -27.74 10.53 -5.54
C ARG A 359 -27.89 10.77 -7.05
N GLU A 360 -28.75 11.68 -7.44
CA GLU A 360 -28.91 12.07 -8.85
C GLU A 360 -27.63 12.68 -9.45
N THR A 361 -26.78 13.28 -8.59
CA THR A 361 -25.52 13.90 -8.97
C THR A 361 -24.36 12.88 -9.16
N VAL A 362 -24.53 11.61 -8.76
CA VAL A 362 -23.47 10.59 -8.84
C VAL A 362 -23.83 9.53 -9.87
N GLY A 363 -23.00 9.39 -10.89
CA GLY A 363 -23.19 8.40 -11.97
C GLY A 363 -22.03 7.44 -12.10
N LEU A 364 -22.31 6.23 -12.55
CA LEU A 364 -21.34 5.19 -12.88
C LEU A 364 -21.12 5.14 -14.40
N VAL A 365 -19.86 5.11 -14.84
CA VAL A 365 -19.45 4.94 -16.23
C VAL A 365 -18.70 3.61 -16.33
N ASP A 366 -19.24 2.69 -17.15
CA ASP A 366 -18.65 1.36 -17.34
C ASP A 366 -17.59 1.41 -18.45
N ILE A 367 -16.31 1.48 -18.03
CA ILE A 367 -15.17 1.53 -18.96
C ILE A 367 -14.63 0.13 -19.32
N LYS A 368 -15.28 -0.94 -18.90
CA LYS A 368 -15.02 -2.27 -19.41
C LYS A 368 -15.71 -2.50 -20.75
N GLU A 369 -16.97 -2.06 -20.85
CA GLU A 369 -17.77 -2.13 -22.08
C GLU A 369 -17.37 -1.04 -23.08
N ASN A 370 -17.07 0.17 -22.58
CA ASN A 370 -16.69 1.33 -23.39
C ASN A 370 -15.45 2.03 -22.81
N PRO A 371 -14.24 1.59 -23.17
CA PRO A 371 -13.00 2.12 -22.59
C PRO A 371 -12.77 3.60 -22.85
N ILE A 372 -11.95 4.23 -21.97
CA ILE A 372 -11.44 5.58 -22.19
C ILE A 372 -10.55 5.57 -23.44
N SER A 373 -10.87 6.41 -24.42
CA SER A 373 -10.10 6.64 -25.64
C SER A 373 -8.98 7.65 -25.42
N HIS A 374 -9.34 8.86 -25.00
CA HIS A 374 -8.41 9.97 -24.80
C HIS A 374 -9.00 11.04 -23.90
N PHE A 375 -8.18 12.06 -23.56
CA PHE A 375 -8.65 13.29 -22.92
C PHE A 375 -8.82 14.39 -23.98
N SER A 376 -9.95 15.09 -23.93
CA SER A 376 -10.19 16.33 -24.66
C SER A 376 -9.76 17.54 -23.81
N GLU A 377 -9.91 18.75 -24.34
CA GLU A 377 -9.73 19.98 -23.55
C GLU A 377 -10.74 20.09 -22.38
N ARG A 378 -11.92 19.47 -22.50
CA ARG A 378 -13.04 19.61 -21.56
C ARG A 378 -13.28 18.38 -20.68
N GLY A 379 -12.71 17.23 -21.01
CA GLY A 379 -13.02 16.03 -20.24
C GLY A 379 -12.47 14.72 -20.79
N ILE A 380 -13.21 13.65 -20.54
CA ILE A 380 -12.85 12.26 -20.84
C ILE A 380 -13.72 11.76 -21.99
N VAL A 381 -13.08 11.28 -23.07
CA VAL A 381 -13.76 10.73 -24.24
C VAL A 381 -13.62 9.21 -24.26
N LEU A 382 -14.75 8.52 -24.44
CA LEU A 382 -14.81 7.07 -24.56
C LEU A 382 -14.61 6.62 -26.02
N GLN A 383 -14.45 5.31 -26.24
CA GLN A 383 -14.20 4.76 -27.59
C GLN A 383 -15.38 4.95 -28.57
N ASP A 384 -16.62 5.03 -28.07
CA ASP A 384 -17.80 5.31 -28.89
C ASP A 384 -17.96 6.80 -29.25
N GLY A 385 -17.05 7.68 -28.79
CA GLY A 385 -17.09 9.11 -28.99
C GLY A 385 -17.87 9.88 -27.90
N THR A 386 -18.47 9.20 -26.92
CA THR A 386 -19.15 9.87 -25.79
C THR A 386 -18.14 10.69 -24.98
N GLU A 387 -18.36 11.99 -24.87
CA GLU A 387 -17.55 12.90 -24.07
C GLU A 387 -18.23 13.16 -22.71
N HIS A 388 -17.48 12.97 -21.65
CA HIS A 388 -17.85 13.36 -20.30
C HIS A 388 -17.10 14.62 -19.92
N GLU A 389 -17.79 15.77 -19.94
CA GLU A 389 -17.21 17.04 -19.49
C GLU A 389 -17.03 17.01 -17.98
N VAL A 390 -15.79 17.30 -17.54
CA VAL A 390 -15.40 17.31 -16.13
C VAL A 390 -14.38 18.42 -15.86
N ASP A 391 -14.47 19.02 -14.68
CA ASP A 391 -13.59 20.11 -14.25
C ASP A 391 -12.43 19.61 -13.39
N VAL A 392 -12.65 18.50 -12.66
CA VAL A 392 -11.66 17.88 -11.77
C VAL A 392 -11.65 16.37 -11.95
N VAL A 393 -10.47 15.80 -12.14
CA VAL A 393 -10.25 14.35 -12.31
C VAL A 393 -9.32 13.81 -11.23
N ALA A 394 -9.80 12.83 -10.48
CA ALA A 394 -8.98 11.99 -9.61
C ALA A 394 -8.60 10.69 -10.33
N VAL A 395 -7.32 10.47 -10.55
CA VAL A 395 -6.78 9.24 -11.13
C VAL A 395 -6.47 8.27 -10.00
N ALA A 396 -7.34 7.27 -9.82
CA ALA A 396 -7.23 6.23 -8.79
C ALA A 396 -6.98 4.84 -9.40
N THR A 397 -6.11 4.78 -10.42
CA THR A 397 -5.82 3.57 -11.21
C THR A 397 -4.85 2.60 -10.55
N GLY A 398 -4.38 2.91 -9.35
CA GLY A 398 -3.51 2.05 -8.56
C GLY A 398 -2.02 2.39 -8.69
N PHE A 399 -1.20 1.53 -8.12
CA PHE A 399 0.24 1.71 -7.97
C PHE A 399 0.97 0.52 -8.56
N ASP A 400 2.22 0.73 -8.98
CA ASP A 400 3.16 -0.35 -9.24
C ASP A 400 3.75 -0.86 -7.91
N VAL A 401 2.91 -1.57 -7.16
CA VAL A 401 3.27 -2.08 -5.84
C VAL A 401 4.13 -3.33 -5.92
N VAL A 402 4.78 -3.67 -4.82
CA VAL A 402 5.57 -4.88 -4.57
C VAL A 402 6.85 -4.92 -5.40
N THR A 403 6.77 -5.10 -6.72
CA THR A 403 7.96 -5.20 -7.59
C THR A 403 8.43 -3.85 -8.11
N GLY A 404 7.53 -2.91 -8.38
CA GLY A 404 7.85 -1.65 -9.04
C GLY A 404 8.79 -0.74 -8.25
N VAL A 405 8.66 -0.71 -6.94
CA VAL A 405 9.57 0.05 -6.08
C VAL A 405 11.01 -0.44 -6.26
N MET A 406 11.23 -1.76 -6.24
CA MET A 406 12.55 -2.36 -6.34
C MET A 406 13.15 -2.22 -7.75
N THR A 407 12.39 -2.54 -8.81
CA THR A 407 12.86 -2.46 -10.20
C THR A 407 13.16 -1.04 -10.64
N GLN A 408 12.52 -0.06 -10.01
CA GLN A 408 12.71 1.36 -10.33
C GLN A 408 13.80 2.04 -9.48
N LEU A 409 14.45 1.35 -8.55
CA LEU A 409 15.57 1.88 -7.78
C LEU A 409 16.91 1.87 -8.57
N GLY A 410 17.00 1.32 -9.81
CA GLY A 410 18.24 1.21 -10.60
C GLY A 410 19.31 0.36 -9.94
N LEU A 411 18.90 -0.62 -9.16
CA LEU A 411 19.78 -1.59 -8.54
C LEU A 411 20.53 -2.37 -9.61
N THR A 412 21.85 -2.51 -9.43
CA THR A 412 22.72 -3.29 -10.31
C THR A 412 23.37 -4.41 -9.52
N SER A 413 23.27 -5.64 -10.01
CA SER A 413 23.88 -6.81 -9.39
C SER A 413 25.41 -6.78 -9.43
N ILE A 414 26.05 -7.66 -8.68
CA ILE A 414 27.51 -7.82 -8.72
C ILE A 414 28.02 -8.34 -10.07
N GLU A 415 27.13 -8.92 -10.88
CA GLU A 415 27.38 -9.30 -12.27
C GLU A 415 27.18 -8.14 -13.27
N GLY A 416 26.72 -6.98 -12.82
CA GLY A 416 26.52 -5.78 -13.65
C GLY A 416 25.17 -5.72 -14.34
N THR A 417 24.21 -6.59 -14.02
CA THR A 417 22.86 -6.60 -14.61
C THR A 417 21.90 -5.75 -13.76
N ALA A 418 21.04 -4.96 -14.40
CA ALA A 418 20.02 -4.19 -13.70
C ALA A 418 18.88 -5.09 -13.18
N LEU A 419 18.41 -4.85 -11.96
CA LEU A 419 17.31 -5.61 -11.35
C LEU A 419 16.02 -5.57 -12.19
N GLU A 420 15.75 -4.45 -12.86
CA GLU A 420 14.63 -4.32 -13.77
C GLU A 420 14.68 -5.35 -14.91
N GLN A 421 15.87 -5.62 -15.44
CA GLN A 421 16.10 -6.63 -16.49
C GLN A 421 16.02 -8.04 -15.93
N GLU A 422 16.59 -8.29 -14.74
CA GLU A 422 16.55 -9.60 -14.10
C GLU A 422 15.11 -10.00 -13.71
N TRP A 423 14.28 -9.03 -13.28
CA TRP A 423 12.90 -9.26 -12.88
C TRP A 423 11.88 -9.07 -14.02
N ALA A 424 12.31 -8.77 -15.25
CA ALA A 424 11.40 -8.70 -16.41
C ALA A 424 10.61 -10.00 -16.64
N PRO A 425 11.20 -11.21 -16.54
CA PRO A 425 10.47 -12.47 -16.64
C PRO A 425 9.69 -12.84 -15.35
N GLY A 426 9.88 -12.09 -14.28
CA GLY A 426 9.24 -12.30 -12.97
C GLY A 426 10.20 -12.05 -11.80
N ALA A 427 9.64 -11.66 -10.66
CA ALA A 427 10.44 -11.41 -9.47
C ALA A 427 11.12 -12.69 -8.95
N GLN A 428 12.31 -12.53 -8.40
CA GLN A 428 13.05 -13.61 -7.75
C GLN A 428 13.70 -13.09 -6.47
N THR A 429 13.27 -13.62 -5.33
CA THR A 429 13.80 -13.26 -4.01
C THR A 429 14.12 -14.51 -3.21
N TYR A 430 14.95 -14.38 -2.21
CA TYR A 430 15.07 -15.39 -1.17
C TYR A 430 14.41 -14.86 0.11
N LEU A 431 13.50 -15.66 0.68
CA LEU A 431 12.68 -15.37 1.87
C LEU A 431 11.75 -14.14 1.75
N GLY A 432 11.61 -13.53 0.56
CA GLY A 432 10.93 -12.25 0.43
C GLY A 432 11.64 -11.09 1.16
N LEU A 433 12.95 -11.24 1.41
CA LEU A 433 13.78 -10.32 2.21
C LEU A 433 15.09 -9.94 1.51
N THR A 434 15.59 -10.76 0.60
CA THR A 434 16.90 -10.61 -0.04
C THR A 434 16.83 -11.02 -1.51
N VAL A 435 17.81 -10.59 -2.31
CA VAL A 435 17.90 -10.88 -3.76
C VAL A 435 19.29 -11.41 -4.09
N SER A 436 19.38 -12.51 -4.83
CA SER A 436 20.64 -13.09 -5.32
C SER A 436 21.37 -12.11 -6.23
N GLY A 437 22.68 -11.96 -6.07
CA GLY A 437 23.47 -10.97 -6.77
C GLY A 437 23.50 -9.58 -6.13
N TYR A 438 22.80 -9.39 -5.00
CA TYR A 438 22.71 -8.11 -4.26
C TYR A 438 23.12 -8.31 -2.79
N PRO A 439 24.41 -8.47 -2.51
CA PRO A 439 24.89 -8.79 -1.17
C PRO A 439 24.52 -7.73 -0.14
N ASN A 440 24.24 -8.15 1.11
CA ASN A 440 23.84 -7.28 2.22
C ASN A 440 22.68 -6.30 1.90
N MET A 441 21.88 -6.59 0.87
CA MET A 441 20.67 -5.86 0.57
C MET A 441 19.46 -6.58 1.14
N PHE A 442 18.66 -5.84 1.90
CA PHE A 442 17.44 -6.34 2.50
C PHE A 442 16.25 -5.47 2.06
N HIS A 443 15.10 -6.08 1.88
CA HIS A 443 13.86 -5.35 1.64
C HIS A 443 12.74 -5.85 2.56
N ILE A 444 11.84 -4.95 2.93
CA ILE A 444 10.69 -5.23 3.79
C ILE A 444 9.41 -4.98 2.99
N TYR A 445 8.41 -5.84 3.19
CA TYR A 445 7.09 -5.73 2.58
C TYR A 445 7.14 -5.76 1.04
N GLY A 446 8.10 -6.51 0.50
CA GLY A 446 8.35 -6.68 -0.93
C GLY A 446 7.82 -8.00 -1.50
N ALA A 447 8.29 -8.33 -2.72
CA ALA A 447 7.89 -9.56 -3.43
C ALA A 447 8.21 -10.82 -2.64
N HIS A 448 7.29 -11.79 -2.68
CA HIS A 448 7.39 -13.13 -2.06
C HIS A 448 7.47 -13.11 -0.51
N GLY A 449 7.23 -11.96 0.13
CA GLY A 449 6.91 -11.84 1.55
C GLY A 449 5.40 -11.88 1.80
N PRO A 450 4.93 -11.83 3.07
CA PRO A 450 3.50 -11.81 3.43
C PRO A 450 2.82 -10.46 3.12
N THR A 451 3.22 -9.84 2.04
CA THR A 451 2.82 -8.51 1.57
C THR A 451 1.37 -8.53 1.07
N LEU A 452 0.64 -7.42 1.19
CA LEU A 452 -0.74 -7.21 0.70
C LEU A 452 -1.81 -8.09 1.40
N LEU A 453 -1.49 -9.32 1.78
CA LEU A 453 -2.42 -10.23 2.47
C LEU A 453 -2.41 -9.99 3.99
N SER A 454 -1.28 -9.52 4.53
CA SER A 454 -1.12 -9.29 5.97
C SER A 454 -1.25 -7.82 6.37
N ASN A 455 -1.45 -7.61 7.67
CA ASN A 455 -1.31 -6.29 8.30
C ASN A 455 0.13 -5.77 8.13
N GLY A 456 0.26 -4.53 7.64
CA GLY A 456 1.56 -3.95 7.29
C GLY A 456 2.52 -3.85 8.47
N PRO A 457 2.17 -3.14 9.57
CA PRO A 457 3.04 -3.02 10.74
C PRO A 457 3.45 -4.35 11.38
N THR A 458 2.56 -5.35 11.39
CA THR A 458 2.88 -6.69 11.91
C THR A 458 3.92 -7.40 11.04
N ALA A 459 3.73 -7.39 9.71
CA ALA A 459 4.70 -7.98 8.78
C ALA A 459 6.05 -7.25 8.84
N VAL A 460 6.05 -5.91 8.93
CA VAL A 460 7.25 -5.09 9.13
C VAL A 460 8.00 -5.49 10.40
N ALA A 461 7.31 -5.71 11.51
CA ALA A 461 7.94 -6.11 12.77
C ALA A 461 8.60 -7.50 12.66
N VAL A 462 7.94 -8.47 12.04
CA VAL A 462 8.49 -9.84 11.83
C VAL A 462 9.72 -9.79 10.93
N GLN A 463 9.61 -9.15 9.78
CA GLN A 463 10.69 -9.03 8.79
C GLN A 463 11.86 -8.18 9.30
N GLY A 464 11.55 -7.05 9.95
CA GLY A 464 12.57 -6.15 10.48
C GLY A 464 13.40 -6.76 11.61
N ARG A 465 12.77 -7.55 12.51
CA ARG A 465 13.53 -8.30 13.53
C ARG A 465 14.46 -9.32 12.88
N TRP A 466 13.98 -10.06 11.89
CA TRP A 466 14.82 -11.00 11.16
C TRP A 466 16.05 -10.32 10.53
N ILE A 467 15.86 -9.18 9.87
CA ILE A 467 16.96 -8.41 9.25
C ILE A 467 17.95 -7.95 10.33
N ALA A 468 17.45 -7.41 11.43
CA ALA A 468 18.29 -6.96 12.54
C ALA A 468 19.10 -8.12 13.17
N ASP A 469 18.49 -9.29 13.30
CA ASP A 469 19.18 -10.50 13.78
C ASP A 469 20.19 -11.04 12.76
N ALA A 470 19.88 -10.97 11.46
CA ALA A 470 20.81 -11.33 10.38
C ALA A 470 22.05 -10.41 10.38
N ILE A 471 21.86 -9.09 10.52
CA ILE A 471 22.95 -8.12 10.62
C ILE A 471 23.81 -8.42 11.86
N ALA A 472 23.21 -8.64 13.02
CA ALA A 472 23.94 -9.00 14.24
C ALA A 472 24.75 -10.31 14.07
N LYS A 473 24.18 -11.29 13.35
CA LYS A 473 24.87 -12.56 13.05
C LYS A 473 26.04 -12.35 12.08
N ILE A 474 25.90 -11.47 11.09
CA ILE A 474 26.97 -11.04 10.18
C ILE A 474 28.14 -10.45 10.98
N GLU A 475 27.85 -9.49 11.86
CA GLU A 475 28.86 -8.82 12.70
C GLU A 475 29.56 -9.77 13.65
N ALA A 476 28.78 -10.58 14.41
CA ALA A 476 29.30 -11.51 15.41
C ALA A 476 30.22 -12.60 14.81
N ASN A 477 30.06 -12.94 13.54
CA ASN A 477 30.83 -13.96 12.84
C ASN A 477 31.94 -13.39 11.93
N GLY A 478 32.23 -12.10 11.97
CA GLY A 478 33.25 -11.46 11.15
C GLY A 478 33.00 -11.62 9.65
N VAL A 479 31.72 -11.70 9.27
CA VAL A 479 31.29 -11.85 7.88
C VAL A 479 31.32 -10.48 7.20
N LYS A 480 31.89 -10.43 6.00
CA LYS A 480 31.95 -9.23 5.18
C LYS A 480 30.62 -8.96 4.49
N TYR A 481 30.06 -10.00 3.87
CA TYR A 481 28.74 -9.96 3.29
C TYR A 481 28.12 -11.36 3.17
N ILE A 482 26.79 -11.40 3.10
CA ILE A 482 26.00 -12.54 2.68
C ILE A 482 25.35 -12.26 1.34
N ASN A 483 25.28 -13.26 0.47
CA ASN A 483 24.57 -13.18 -0.80
C ASN A 483 23.66 -14.41 -0.94
N PRO A 484 22.35 -14.25 -1.19
CA PRO A 484 21.50 -15.41 -1.40
C PRO A 484 21.98 -16.28 -2.56
N LYS A 485 22.03 -17.58 -2.35
CA LYS A 485 22.28 -18.52 -3.43
C LYS A 485 21.12 -18.50 -4.43
N LYS A 486 21.42 -18.63 -5.70
CA LYS A 486 20.43 -18.64 -6.76
C LYS A 486 19.42 -19.77 -6.59
N GLU A 487 19.92 -20.96 -6.29
CA GLU A 487 19.13 -22.18 -6.04
C GLU A 487 18.18 -22.02 -4.84
N ALA A 488 18.61 -21.30 -3.79
CA ALA A 488 17.78 -20.99 -2.64
C ALA A 488 16.63 -20.03 -3.03
N SER A 489 16.91 -19.04 -3.86
CA SER A 489 15.90 -18.11 -4.41
C SER A 489 14.89 -18.83 -5.31
N GLU A 490 15.35 -19.74 -6.17
CA GLU A 490 14.51 -20.57 -7.03
C GLU A 490 13.58 -21.49 -6.20
N LYS A 491 14.13 -22.14 -5.19
CA LYS A 491 13.38 -22.98 -4.25
C LYS A 491 12.32 -22.18 -3.49
N TRP A 492 12.67 -20.95 -3.04
CA TRP A 492 11.72 -20.06 -2.37
C TRP A 492 10.60 -19.63 -3.30
N LYS A 493 10.90 -19.20 -4.53
CA LYS A 493 9.87 -18.87 -5.53
C LYS A 493 8.93 -20.05 -5.79
N LYS A 494 9.48 -21.26 -5.95
CA LYS A 494 8.66 -22.48 -6.09
C LYS A 494 7.74 -22.68 -4.88
N ARG A 495 8.24 -22.49 -3.67
CA ARG A 495 7.45 -22.56 -2.43
C ARG A 495 6.29 -21.57 -2.44
N VAL A 496 6.52 -20.32 -2.86
CA VAL A 496 5.49 -19.28 -2.97
C VAL A 496 4.42 -19.67 -4.00
N VAL A 497 4.82 -20.19 -5.15
CA VAL A 497 3.90 -20.70 -6.18
C VAL A 497 3.06 -21.86 -5.64
N GLU A 498 3.67 -22.86 -5.01
CA GLU A 498 2.98 -24.02 -4.44
C GLU A 498 1.94 -23.64 -3.37
N LEU A 499 2.22 -22.61 -2.58
CA LEU A 499 1.26 -22.09 -1.59
C LEU A 499 0.12 -21.35 -2.27
N ASN A 500 0.44 -20.53 -3.27
CA ASN A 500 -0.54 -19.74 -3.99
C ASN A 500 -1.50 -20.60 -4.81
N ASP A 501 -1.01 -21.68 -5.42
CA ASP A 501 -1.81 -22.60 -6.25
C ASP A 501 -2.89 -23.35 -5.44
N LYS A 502 -2.74 -23.40 -4.12
CA LYS A 502 -3.78 -23.94 -3.22
C LYS A 502 -4.91 -22.96 -2.96
N THR A 503 -4.76 -21.70 -3.36
CA THR A 503 -5.73 -20.63 -3.13
C THR A 503 -6.55 -20.33 -4.39
N LEU A 504 -7.55 -19.48 -4.26
CA LEU A 504 -8.34 -18.97 -5.38
C LEU A 504 -7.67 -17.78 -6.10
N PHE A 505 -6.50 -17.29 -5.66
CA PHE A 505 -5.80 -16.14 -6.27
C PHE A 505 -5.48 -16.35 -7.76
N PRO A 506 -5.01 -17.54 -8.23
CA PRO A 506 -4.70 -17.75 -9.64
C PRO A 506 -5.89 -17.61 -10.58
N SER A 507 -7.11 -17.55 -10.06
CA SER A 507 -8.33 -17.46 -10.89
C SER A 507 -8.56 -16.08 -11.50
N THR A 508 -7.82 -15.04 -11.10
CA THR A 508 -8.07 -13.68 -11.58
C THR A 508 -6.80 -12.81 -11.58
N THR A 509 -6.77 -11.88 -12.52
CA THR A 509 -5.77 -10.79 -12.51
C THR A 509 -5.99 -9.88 -11.32
N SER A 510 -5.01 -9.81 -10.44
CA SER A 510 -5.05 -8.99 -9.23
C SER A 510 -3.64 -8.52 -8.86
N THR A 511 -3.54 -7.64 -7.88
CA THR A 511 -2.24 -7.20 -7.33
C THR A 511 -1.48 -8.37 -6.70
N TYR A 512 -2.18 -9.40 -6.18
CA TYR A 512 -1.56 -10.62 -5.64
C TYR A 512 -0.85 -11.46 -6.71
N MET A 513 -1.31 -11.34 -7.97
CA MET A 513 -0.81 -12.07 -9.13
C MET A 513 0.02 -11.21 -10.10
N GLY A 514 0.50 -10.03 -9.68
CA GLY A 514 1.34 -9.17 -10.53
C GLY A 514 0.67 -8.60 -11.80
N GLY A 515 -0.46 -9.14 -12.20
CA GLY A 515 -1.09 -8.94 -13.52
C GLY A 515 -1.91 -7.64 -13.67
N THR A 516 -1.75 -6.64 -12.82
CA THR A 516 -2.52 -5.38 -12.89
C THR A 516 -1.87 -4.32 -13.77
N ILE A 517 -0.58 -4.46 -14.08
CA ILE A 517 0.20 -3.53 -14.89
C ILE A 517 0.58 -4.20 -16.21
N PRO A 518 0.28 -3.57 -17.37
CA PRO A 518 0.65 -4.11 -18.67
C PRO A 518 2.17 -4.35 -18.79
N GLY A 519 2.54 -5.50 -19.34
CA GLY A 519 3.94 -5.88 -19.55
C GLY A 519 4.65 -6.55 -18.37
N LYS A 520 4.02 -6.60 -17.19
CA LYS A 520 4.55 -7.37 -16.06
C LYS A 520 4.15 -8.84 -16.09
N ALA A 521 5.01 -9.68 -15.55
CA ALA A 521 4.75 -11.11 -15.42
C ALA A 521 3.49 -11.38 -14.58
N TYR A 522 2.70 -12.35 -15.00
CA TYR A 522 1.59 -12.88 -14.23
C TYR A 522 2.11 -14.02 -13.34
N GLU A 523 2.30 -13.71 -12.08
CA GLU A 523 2.87 -14.62 -11.09
C GLU A 523 2.44 -14.24 -9.68
N PRO A 524 2.44 -15.16 -8.70
CA PRO A 524 2.20 -14.79 -7.31
C PRO A 524 3.33 -13.88 -6.81
N VAL A 525 2.96 -12.68 -6.33
CA VAL A 525 3.92 -11.71 -5.80
C VAL A 525 3.94 -11.65 -4.28
N CYS A 526 3.06 -12.40 -3.58
CA CYS A 526 3.03 -12.45 -2.12
C CYS A 526 3.02 -13.88 -1.60
N TYR A 527 3.55 -14.06 -0.38
CA TYR A 527 3.53 -15.32 0.35
C TYR A 527 2.13 -15.56 0.93
N SER A 528 1.44 -16.62 0.52
CA SER A 528 0.06 -16.93 0.92
C SER A 528 -0.06 -18.04 1.97
N GLY A 529 1.05 -18.45 2.60
CA GLY A 529 1.08 -19.50 3.64
C GLY A 529 0.75 -19.01 5.06
N GLY A 530 0.44 -17.73 5.23
CA GLY A 530 0.18 -17.10 6.53
C GLY A 530 1.43 -16.63 7.26
N LEU A 531 1.27 -15.61 8.09
CA LEU A 531 2.37 -14.95 8.80
C LEU A 531 3.12 -15.87 9.77
N PRO A 532 2.45 -16.74 10.58
CA PRO A 532 3.14 -17.63 11.49
C PRO A 532 4.05 -18.65 10.77
N THR A 533 3.57 -19.24 9.67
CA THR A 533 4.36 -20.18 8.85
C THR A 533 5.56 -19.47 8.23
N TYR A 534 5.33 -18.26 7.69
CA TYR A 534 6.40 -17.44 7.15
C TYR A 534 7.48 -17.11 8.20
N ALA A 535 7.05 -16.65 9.39
CA ALA A 535 7.96 -16.31 10.47
C ALA A 535 8.84 -17.51 10.90
N LYS A 536 8.26 -18.71 10.92
CA LYS A 536 8.98 -19.95 11.20
C LYS A 536 10.00 -20.27 10.10
N GLU A 537 9.58 -20.27 8.83
CA GLU A 537 10.44 -20.60 7.69
C GLU A 537 11.64 -19.65 7.58
N ILE A 538 11.43 -18.33 7.77
CA ILE A 538 12.55 -17.39 7.72
C ILE A 538 13.48 -17.52 8.93
N ARG A 539 12.99 -17.89 10.12
CA ARG A 539 13.82 -18.15 11.30
C ARG A 539 14.71 -19.37 11.09
N GLU A 540 14.13 -20.48 10.63
CA GLU A 540 14.88 -21.70 10.29
C GLU A 540 15.98 -21.43 9.26
N ALA A 541 15.68 -20.59 8.24
CA ALA A 541 16.66 -20.18 7.24
C ALA A 541 17.78 -19.31 7.82
N LEU A 542 17.52 -18.47 8.84
CA LEU A 542 18.56 -17.70 9.51
C LEU A 542 19.44 -18.59 10.40
N ASP A 543 18.84 -19.55 11.09
CA ASP A 543 19.58 -20.47 11.96
C ASP A 543 20.58 -21.31 11.14
N ASN A 544 20.14 -21.75 9.93
CA ASN A 544 20.92 -22.55 8.98
C ASN A 544 21.40 -21.73 7.77
N TRP A 545 21.82 -20.51 7.97
CA TRP A 545 22.01 -19.52 6.90
C TRP A 545 22.97 -19.94 5.79
N GLU A 546 23.99 -20.76 6.07
CA GLU A 546 24.95 -21.24 5.06
C GLU A 546 24.31 -22.19 4.02
N GLU A 547 23.11 -22.72 4.28
CA GLU A 547 22.35 -23.46 3.26
C GLU A 547 21.80 -22.55 2.17
N GLY A 548 21.32 -21.37 2.57
CA GLY A 548 20.65 -20.41 1.68
C GLY A 548 21.50 -19.25 1.21
N PHE A 549 22.63 -18.96 1.88
CA PHE A 549 23.53 -17.85 1.56
C PHE A 549 24.96 -18.31 1.30
N ASP A 550 25.62 -17.62 0.40
CA ASP A 550 27.07 -17.56 0.33
C ASP A 550 27.54 -16.60 1.42
N VAL A 551 28.30 -17.09 2.38
CA VAL A 551 28.81 -16.35 3.53
C VAL A 551 30.27 -16.03 3.30
N VAL A 552 30.57 -14.78 2.92
CA VAL A 552 31.93 -14.33 2.64
C VAL A 552 32.52 -13.65 3.86
N ARG A 553 33.59 -14.26 4.43
CA ARG A 553 34.28 -13.74 5.62
C ARG A 553 35.39 -12.75 5.24
N ASP A 554 35.68 -11.81 6.11
CA ASP A 554 36.78 -10.88 5.92
C ASP A 554 38.11 -11.59 6.28
N ALA A 555 38.96 -11.80 5.27
CA ALA A 555 40.27 -12.46 5.49
C ALA A 555 41.20 -11.69 6.46
N ALA A 556 40.92 -10.41 6.71
CA ALA A 556 41.68 -9.59 7.68
C ALA A 556 41.17 -9.73 9.12
N LYS A 557 40.03 -10.40 9.33
CA LYS A 557 39.43 -10.64 10.67
C LYS A 557 39.45 -12.10 11.11
N LEU A 558 40.02 -12.98 10.29
CA LEU A 558 40.35 -14.38 10.61
C LEU A 558 41.79 -14.46 11.13
#